data_9e18cc802980807e7f6fd9b80e461c40
#
_entry.id   9e18cc802980807e7f6fd9b80e461c40
#
_cell.length_a   1.000
_cell.length_b   1.000
_cell.length_c   1.000
_cell.angle_alpha   90.00
_cell.angle_beta   90.00
_cell.angle_gamma   90.00
#
_symmetry.space_group_name_H-M   'P 1'
#
loop_
_entity.id
_entity.type
_entity.pdbx_description
1 polymer ?
#
loop_
_entity_poly.entity_id
_entity_poly.type
_entity_poly.pdbx_seq_one_letter_code
_entity_poly.pdbx_strand_id
1 'polypeptide(L)'
;MMKKTIWLQSAFLALITVLTSCSTNDIPVVPPADEVEEQLQKMTLREKVGQLFFVRPEALDTTIHWKAYADLPAFELQAVNNCMKGVNEKYPVGGIILYAWNIKDEAQLKQFMSQLKALNGQPLMCIDEEGGRVARIANNENFHVKKYESMSAIGATGDPKNAYECGNTIGTYLTHYGFDIDFAPVADVNTNPDNIVIGARSFSDNPAVAAPMVTNYLQGLKDAGITGCIKHFPGHGDTKADTHYGYAQTLKTWDEMLNCEIITFRAGIQWGCQLIMTAHIGAPNVIGEDIPSTMSSVILQDKLRGELGYQNIIVTDAMDMGAIMQQYTNEKAAVGCIQAGVDIVLSPQNFVKAFDAIVAAVENGTITEARLDQSVRRILKLKKQR
;
A
#
# COMPACT_ATOMS: atom_id res chain seq x y z
N MET A 1 -82.89 23.09 14.24
CA MET A 1 -83.49 22.57 13.05
C MET A 1 -82.89 21.23 12.69
N MET A 2 -83.68 20.22 12.75
CA MET A 2 -83.41 18.78 12.51
C MET A 2 -83.01 18.50 11.06
N LYS A 3 -82.19 17.49 10.87
CA LYS A 3 -82.36 16.43 9.83
C LYS A 3 -81.16 15.44 10.00
N LYS A 4 -81.40 14.31 10.56
CA LYS A 4 -81.85 12.97 10.03
C LYS A 4 -80.67 12.17 9.45
N THR A 5 -80.34 11.19 10.23
CA THR A 5 -79.50 10.00 10.04
C THR A 5 -80.09 9.09 8.96
N ILE A 6 -79.28 8.51 8.08
CA ILE A 6 -79.58 7.30 7.35
C ILE A 6 -78.44 6.30 7.50
N TRP A 7 -78.81 5.12 8.03
CA TRP A 7 -77.96 3.92 8.11
C TRP A 7 -78.10 3.14 6.78
N LEU A 8 -76.98 2.71 6.20
CA LEU A 8 -76.96 1.61 5.24
C LEU A 8 -76.07 0.49 5.78
N GLN A 9 -76.72 -0.67 6.04
CA GLN A 9 -76.10 -1.95 6.31
C GLN A 9 -75.64 -2.55 5.00
N SER A 10 -74.40 -2.95 4.89
CA SER A 10 -73.93 -3.81 3.80
C SER A 10 -73.39 -5.11 4.40
N ALA A 11 -73.98 -6.21 3.92
CA ALA A 11 -73.69 -7.56 4.33
C ALA A 11 -72.25 -8.00 3.99
N PHE A 12 -71.56 -8.59 4.95
CA PHE A 12 -70.31 -9.28 4.73
C PHE A 12 -70.58 -10.72 4.28
N LEU A 13 -70.19 -11.05 3.05
CA LEU A 13 -70.12 -12.41 2.54
C LEU A 13 -68.73 -12.96 2.87
N ALA A 14 -68.66 -13.89 3.83
CA ALA A 14 -67.41 -14.56 4.20
C ALA A 14 -67.08 -15.63 3.15
N LEU A 15 -66.02 -15.38 2.37
CA LEU A 15 -65.40 -16.39 1.50
C LEU A 15 -64.30 -17.12 2.28
N ILE A 16 -64.57 -18.37 2.65
CA ILE A 16 -63.55 -19.25 3.27
C ILE A 16 -62.67 -19.78 2.15
N THR A 17 -61.48 -19.26 2.00
CA THR A 17 -60.39 -19.84 1.19
C THR A 17 -59.59 -20.78 2.08
N VAL A 18 -59.67 -22.07 1.80
CA VAL A 18 -58.79 -23.11 2.38
C VAL A 18 -57.40 -22.90 1.78
N LEU A 19 -56.47 -22.35 2.59
CA LEU A 19 -55.04 -22.31 2.25
C LEU A 19 -54.45 -23.69 2.56
N THR A 20 -54.20 -24.48 1.50
CA THR A 20 -53.28 -25.62 1.57
C THR A 20 -51.88 -25.13 1.86
N SER A 21 -51.39 -25.34 3.06
CA SER A 21 -50.00 -25.13 3.46
C SER A 21 -49.12 -26.14 2.72
N CYS A 22 -48.48 -25.74 1.65
CA CYS A 22 -47.28 -26.41 1.15
C CYS A 22 -46.14 -26.04 2.06
N SER A 23 -45.65 -26.99 2.88
CA SER A 23 -44.39 -26.88 3.56
C SER A 23 -43.24 -26.88 2.53
N THR A 24 -42.80 -25.70 2.11
CA THR A 24 -41.50 -25.57 1.46
C THR A 24 -40.46 -25.80 2.54
N ASN A 25 -39.67 -26.87 2.41
CA ASN A 25 -38.42 -27.03 3.15
C ASN A 25 -37.54 -25.85 2.71
N ASP A 26 -37.53 -24.77 3.49
CA ASP A 26 -36.52 -23.72 3.40
C ASP A 26 -35.17 -24.34 3.72
N ILE A 27 -34.48 -24.81 2.68
CA ILE A 27 -33.04 -25.08 2.76
C ILE A 27 -32.42 -23.72 3.09
N PRO A 28 -31.73 -23.56 4.23
CA PRO A 28 -31.07 -22.31 4.54
C PRO A 28 -30.13 -21.97 3.38
N VAL A 29 -30.37 -20.87 2.70
CA VAL A 29 -29.45 -20.33 1.69
C VAL A 29 -28.21 -19.92 2.46
N VAL A 30 -27.19 -20.79 2.45
CA VAL A 30 -25.87 -20.46 2.95
C VAL A 30 -25.35 -19.33 2.05
N PRO A 31 -25.04 -18.13 2.58
CA PRO A 31 -24.45 -17.08 1.77
C PRO A 31 -23.23 -17.65 1.03
N PRO A 32 -22.95 -17.24 -0.23
CA PRO A 32 -21.77 -17.72 -0.92
C PRO A 32 -20.56 -17.41 -0.03
N ALA A 33 -19.74 -18.43 0.25
CA ALA A 33 -18.58 -18.31 1.09
C ALA A 33 -17.70 -17.18 0.55
N ASP A 34 -17.25 -16.29 1.43
CA ASP A 34 -16.28 -15.26 1.07
C ASP A 34 -14.97 -15.98 0.70
N GLU A 35 -14.65 -16.04 -0.59
CA GLU A 35 -13.47 -16.75 -1.11
C GLU A 35 -12.17 -16.28 -0.46
N VAL A 36 -12.11 -15.03 0.04
CA VAL A 36 -10.97 -14.52 0.81
C VAL A 36 -10.88 -15.24 2.16
N GLU A 37 -12.01 -15.41 2.86
CA GLU A 37 -12.05 -16.11 4.14
C GLU A 37 -11.72 -17.60 3.97
N GLU A 38 -12.23 -18.26 2.92
CA GLU A 38 -11.87 -19.64 2.63
C GLU A 38 -10.37 -19.82 2.36
N GLN A 39 -9.78 -18.90 1.61
CA GLN A 39 -8.35 -18.92 1.34
C GLN A 39 -7.56 -18.68 2.61
N LEU A 40 -7.93 -17.68 3.41
CA LEU A 40 -7.30 -17.34 4.69
C LEU A 40 -7.27 -18.52 5.66
N GLN A 41 -8.38 -19.24 5.76
CA GLN A 41 -8.49 -20.41 6.66
C GLN A 41 -7.64 -21.59 6.22
N LYS A 42 -7.34 -21.73 4.93
CA LYS A 42 -6.49 -22.80 4.38
C LYS A 42 -5.00 -22.50 4.51
N MET A 43 -4.63 -21.24 4.76
CA MET A 43 -3.23 -20.82 4.83
C MET A 43 -2.58 -21.25 6.15
N THR A 44 -1.37 -21.78 6.04
CA THR A 44 -0.48 -22.01 7.20
C THR A 44 0.00 -20.67 7.78
N LEU A 45 0.50 -20.67 9.02
CA LEU A 45 1.07 -19.48 9.65
C LEU A 45 2.17 -18.84 8.76
N ARG A 46 3.07 -19.67 8.20
CA ARG A 46 4.17 -19.16 7.35
C ARG A 46 3.66 -18.54 6.03
N GLU A 47 2.64 -19.11 5.42
CA GLU A 47 1.99 -18.52 4.24
C GLU A 47 1.31 -17.18 4.57
N LYS A 48 0.63 -17.10 5.71
CA LYS A 48 0.04 -15.85 6.20
C LYS A 48 1.10 -14.77 6.45
N VAL A 49 2.16 -15.11 7.18
CA VAL A 49 3.28 -14.20 7.46
C VAL A 49 3.95 -13.76 6.16
N GLY A 50 4.10 -14.68 5.21
CA GLY A 50 4.67 -14.37 3.90
C GLY A 50 3.92 -13.27 3.15
N GLN A 51 2.57 -13.22 3.25
CA GLN A 51 1.81 -12.17 2.59
C GLN A 51 2.17 -10.76 3.07
N LEU A 52 2.66 -10.62 4.30
CA LEU A 52 3.04 -9.33 4.88
C LEU A 52 4.36 -8.78 4.32
N PHE A 53 5.12 -9.57 3.59
CA PHE A 53 6.43 -9.16 3.08
C PHE A 53 6.41 -8.85 1.60
N PHE A 54 6.80 -7.62 1.27
CA PHE A 54 7.11 -7.19 -0.09
C PHE A 54 8.62 -6.93 -0.15
N VAL A 55 9.34 -7.72 -0.95
CA VAL A 55 10.79 -7.80 -0.89
C VAL A 55 11.44 -7.48 -2.25
N ARG A 56 12.72 -7.13 -2.22
CA ARG A 56 13.55 -7.11 -3.44
C ARG A 56 13.91 -8.52 -3.86
N PRO A 57 14.17 -8.78 -5.15
CA PRO A 57 14.68 -10.07 -5.61
C PRO A 57 15.94 -10.52 -4.85
N GLU A 58 16.83 -9.61 -4.52
CA GLU A 58 18.09 -9.86 -3.78
C GLU A 58 17.84 -10.44 -2.38
N ALA A 59 16.73 -10.13 -1.75
CA ALA A 59 16.37 -10.67 -0.44
C ALA A 59 16.05 -12.18 -0.48
N LEU A 60 15.74 -12.70 -1.66
CA LEU A 60 15.49 -14.12 -1.91
C LEU A 60 16.78 -14.88 -2.28
N ASP A 61 17.90 -14.20 -2.49
CA ASP A 61 19.18 -14.83 -2.77
C ASP A 61 20.15 -14.68 -1.59
N THR A 62 20.24 -15.72 -0.78
CA THR A 62 21.11 -15.73 0.41
C THR A 62 22.60 -15.75 0.11
N THR A 63 23.01 -15.84 -1.16
CA THR A 63 24.41 -15.69 -1.58
C THR A 63 24.80 -14.22 -1.76
N ILE A 64 23.81 -13.33 -1.87
CA ILE A 64 24.01 -11.88 -1.97
C ILE A 64 24.07 -11.28 -0.57
N HIS A 65 25.17 -10.60 -0.28
CA HIS A 65 25.38 -9.91 1.01
C HIS A 65 25.63 -8.42 0.77
N TRP A 66 24.73 -7.58 1.24
CA TRP A 66 24.91 -6.13 1.20
C TRP A 66 24.86 -5.52 2.61
N LYS A 67 25.57 -4.42 2.81
CA LYS A 67 25.59 -3.68 4.08
C LYS A 67 24.76 -2.40 4.02
N ALA A 68 24.67 -1.81 2.83
CA ALA A 68 23.94 -0.58 2.58
C ALA A 68 23.17 -0.67 1.25
N TYR A 69 22.12 0.12 1.12
CA TYR A 69 21.35 0.24 -0.12
C TYR A 69 22.22 0.50 -1.36
N ALA A 70 23.30 1.30 -1.19
CA ALA A 70 24.22 1.64 -2.26
C ALA A 70 25.02 0.45 -2.82
N ASP A 71 25.08 -0.69 -2.10
CA ASP A 71 25.78 -1.89 -2.56
C ASP A 71 24.94 -2.69 -3.58
N LEU A 72 23.62 -2.56 -3.55
CA LEU A 72 22.68 -3.39 -4.30
C LEU A 72 22.80 -3.30 -5.83
N PRO A 73 23.05 -2.12 -6.43
CA PRO A 73 23.21 -2.03 -7.89
C PRO A 73 24.32 -2.91 -8.46
N ALA A 74 25.35 -3.22 -7.65
CA ALA A 74 26.48 -4.05 -8.10
C ALA A 74 26.09 -5.53 -8.36
N PHE A 75 24.95 -6.00 -7.87
CA PHE A 75 24.52 -7.38 -8.04
C PHE A 75 23.75 -7.63 -9.34
N GLU A 76 23.13 -6.60 -9.95
CA GLU A 76 22.39 -6.66 -11.21
C GLU A 76 21.49 -7.90 -11.33
N LEU A 77 20.73 -8.23 -10.27
CA LEU A 77 19.90 -9.43 -10.25
C LEU A 77 18.70 -9.28 -11.21
N GLN A 78 18.79 -9.92 -12.36
CA GLN A 78 17.89 -9.72 -13.51
C GLN A 78 17.20 -11.02 -13.98
N ALA A 79 17.38 -12.11 -13.24
CA ALA A 79 16.73 -13.40 -13.49
C ALA A 79 16.55 -14.19 -12.19
N VAL A 80 15.53 -15.05 -12.13
CA VAL A 80 15.32 -15.95 -10.97
C VAL A 80 16.30 -17.11 -11.05
N ASN A 81 17.06 -17.31 -9.96
CA ASN A 81 18.00 -18.42 -9.83
C ASN A 81 17.48 -19.50 -8.85
N ASN A 82 18.24 -20.61 -8.71
CA ASN A 82 17.84 -21.71 -7.84
C ASN A 82 17.87 -21.37 -6.35
N CYS A 83 18.75 -20.45 -5.93
CA CYS A 83 18.77 -19.97 -4.54
C CYS A 83 17.46 -19.24 -4.19
N MET A 84 17.03 -18.33 -5.05
CA MET A 84 15.75 -17.61 -4.88
C MET A 84 14.56 -18.57 -4.77
N LYS A 85 14.50 -19.59 -5.62
CA LYS A 85 13.43 -20.61 -5.56
C LYS A 85 13.44 -21.36 -4.22
N GLY A 86 14.62 -21.84 -3.81
CA GLY A 86 14.78 -22.57 -2.53
C GLY A 86 14.47 -21.71 -1.30
N VAL A 87 14.79 -20.42 -1.32
CA VAL A 87 14.41 -19.49 -0.26
C VAL A 87 12.90 -19.26 -0.29
N ASN A 88 12.31 -19.00 -1.45
CA ASN A 88 10.87 -18.73 -1.57
C ASN A 88 9.99 -19.95 -1.21
N GLU A 89 10.47 -21.17 -1.36
CA GLU A 89 9.77 -22.37 -0.90
C GLU A 89 9.56 -22.37 0.62
N LYS A 90 10.55 -21.88 1.37
CA LYS A 90 10.52 -21.80 2.86
C LYS A 90 9.91 -20.50 3.37
N TYR A 91 10.04 -19.44 2.61
CA TYR A 91 9.71 -18.07 2.94
C TYR A 91 8.92 -17.45 1.77
N PRO A 92 7.65 -17.87 1.56
CA PRO A 92 6.83 -17.29 0.50
C PRO A 92 6.63 -15.80 0.73
N VAL A 93 6.48 -15.01 -0.35
CA VAL A 93 6.33 -13.56 -0.26
C VAL A 93 5.01 -13.07 -0.87
N GLY A 94 4.46 -12.02 -0.29
CA GLY A 94 3.21 -11.37 -0.75
C GLY A 94 3.42 -10.51 -1.97
N GLY A 95 4.61 -9.89 -2.11
CA GLY A 95 4.96 -9.04 -3.24
C GLY A 95 6.46 -8.92 -3.47
N ILE A 96 6.82 -8.45 -4.66
CA ILE A 96 8.21 -8.18 -5.07
C ILE A 96 8.28 -6.80 -5.70
N ILE A 97 9.21 -5.97 -5.21
CA ILE A 97 9.50 -4.64 -5.76
C ILE A 97 10.76 -4.68 -6.61
N LEU A 98 10.69 -4.12 -7.84
CA LEU A 98 11.85 -3.98 -8.72
C LEU A 98 12.42 -2.56 -8.65
N TYR A 99 13.75 -2.50 -8.72
CA TYR A 99 14.54 -1.27 -8.80
C TYR A 99 15.24 -1.16 -10.16
N ALA A 100 15.82 -0.01 -10.45
CA ALA A 100 16.46 0.27 -11.74
C ALA A 100 17.50 -0.79 -12.15
N TRP A 101 18.30 -1.31 -11.22
CA TRP A 101 19.32 -2.32 -11.49
C TRP A 101 18.75 -3.73 -11.81
N ASN A 102 17.48 -3.98 -11.50
CA ASN A 102 16.79 -5.22 -11.88
C ASN A 102 16.23 -5.16 -13.30
N ILE A 103 16.27 -4.00 -13.95
CA ILE A 103 15.59 -3.71 -15.21
C ILE A 103 16.63 -3.30 -16.26
N LYS A 104 16.92 -4.21 -17.20
CA LYS A 104 17.90 -3.97 -18.26
C LYS A 104 17.23 -3.45 -19.54
N ASP A 105 16.33 -4.23 -20.09
CA ASP A 105 15.59 -3.96 -21.31
C ASP A 105 14.23 -4.67 -21.29
N GLU A 106 13.39 -4.42 -22.29
CA GLU A 106 12.03 -4.96 -22.36
C GLU A 106 12.00 -6.50 -22.36
N ALA A 107 12.88 -7.14 -23.10
CA ALA A 107 12.90 -8.60 -23.23
C ALA A 107 13.29 -9.26 -21.90
N GLN A 108 14.35 -8.75 -21.26
CA GLN A 108 14.79 -9.20 -19.94
C GLN A 108 13.70 -8.98 -18.90
N LEU A 109 13.08 -7.78 -18.85
CA LEU A 109 12.05 -7.47 -17.88
C LEU A 109 10.86 -8.43 -18.01
N LYS A 110 10.33 -8.66 -19.21
CA LYS A 110 9.21 -9.59 -19.44
C LYS A 110 9.53 -11.01 -18.99
N GLN A 111 10.74 -11.48 -19.27
CA GLN A 111 11.19 -12.81 -18.83
C GLN A 111 11.30 -12.87 -17.30
N PHE A 112 11.92 -11.87 -16.68
CA PHE A 112 12.09 -11.82 -15.23
C PHE A 112 10.75 -11.75 -14.51
N MET A 113 9.83 -10.89 -14.96
CA MET A 113 8.47 -10.79 -14.42
C MET A 113 7.72 -12.13 -14.48
N SER A 114 7.80 -12.85 -15.61
CA SER A 114 7.20 -14.18 -15.73
C SER A 114 7.77 -15.18 -14.72
N GLN A 115 9.08 -15.16 -14.50
CA GLN A 115 9.76 -16.03 -13.54
C GLN A 115 9.38 -15.66 -12.07
N LEU A 116 9.32 -14.36 -11.74
CA LEU A 116 8.97 -13.88 -10.41
C LEU A 116 7.50 -14.19 -10.06
N LYS A 117 6.57 -13.98 -11.01
CA LYS A 117 5.15 -14.31 -10.81
C LYS A 117 4.88 -15.80 -10.62
N ALA A 118 5.81 -16.66 -11.06
CA ALA A 118 5.72 -18.11 -10.87
C ALA A 118 6.22 -18.58 -9.48
N LEU A 119 6.73 -17.69 -8.64
CA LEU A 119 7.16 -18.00 -7.27
C LEU A 119 5.96 -18.28 -6.35
N ASN A 120 6.21 -19.06 -5.29
CA ASN A 120 5.20 -19.35 -4.26
C ASN A 120 4.71 -18.06 -3.57
N GLY A 121 3.42 -18.03 -3.23
CA GLY A 121 2.77 -16.87 -2.63
C GLY A 121 2.07 -15.97 -3.65
N GLN A 122 2.27 -16.21 -4.96
CA GLN A 122 1.70 -15.40 -6.04
C GLN A 122 1.99 -13.91 -5.81
N PRO A 123 3.26 -13.49 -5.81
CA PRO A 123 3.64 -12.14 -5.40
C PRO A 123 3.03 -11.08 -6.31
N LEU A 124 2.55 -9.99 -5.72
CA LEU A 124 2.22 -8.76 -6.44
C LEU A 124 3.52 -8.09 -6.89
N MET A 125 3.56 -7.61 -8.12
CA MET A 125 4.73 -6.94 -8.68
C MET A 125 4.64 -5.45 -8.50
N CYS A 126 5.64 -4.87 -7.83
CA CYS A 126 5.64 -3.48 -7.41
C CYS A 126 6.82 -2.70 -8.01
N ILE A 127 6.67 -1.38 -8.11
CA ILE A 127 7.70 -0.46 -8.58
C ILE A 127 7.47 0.93 -7.99
N ASP A 128 8.53 1.76 -7.96
CA ASP A 128 8.43 3.21 -7.81
C ASP A 128 8.57 3.87 -9.19
N GLU A 129 7.49 4.20 -9.83
CA GLU A 129 7.48 4.89 -11.12
C GLU A 129 6.70 6.19 -10.99
N GLU A 130 7.18 7.08 -10.10
CA GLU A 130 6.49 8.33 -9.77
C GLU A 130 6.39 9.30 -10.96
N GLY A 131 7.31 9.14 -11.92
CA GLY A 131 7.63 10.12 -12.94
C GLY A 131 8.74 11.09 -12.47
N GLY A 132 9.33 11.82 -13.37
CA GLY A 132 10.48 12.68 -13.06
C GLY A 132 11.71 11.89 -12.62
N ARG A 133 12.35 12.33 -11.52
CA ARG A 133 13.62 11.70 -11.07
C ARG A 133 13.45 10.29 -10.51
N VAL A 134 12.27 9.95 -9.99
CA VAL A 134 11.96 8.62 -9.48
C VAL A 134 11.12 7.87 -10.50
N ALA A 135 11.82 7.23 -11.43
CA ALA A 135 11.23 6.39 -12.47
C ALA A 135 12.27 5.33 -12.86
N ARG A 136 11.90 4.05 -12.78
CA ARG A 136 12.83 2.94 -13.01
C ARG A 136 12.84 2.53 -14.48
N ILE A 137 11.67 2.63 -15.15
CA ILE A 137 11.49 2.32 -16.56
C ILE A 137 11.72 3.57 -17.41
N ALA A 138 11.01 4.68 -17.13
CA ALA A 138 11.12 5.86 -17.98
C ALA A 138 12.52 6.49 -17.99
N ASN A 139 13.31 6.34 -16.92
CA ASN A 139 14.69 6.84 -16.90
C ASN A 139 15.73 5.86 -17.46
N ASN A 140 15.32 4.65 -17.84
CA ASN A 140 16.18 3.68 -18.51
C ASN A 140 16.12 3.91 -20.04
N GLU A 141 17.28 4.18 -20.66
CA GLU A 141 17.39 4.52 -22.09
C GLU A 141 16.99 3.38 -23.03
N ASN A 142 16.94 2.14 -22.54
CA ASN A 142 16.51 0.99 -23.31
C ASN A 142 14.96 0.88 -23.44
N PHE A 143 14.21 1.81 -22.83
CA PHE A 143 12.75 1.86 -22.90
C PHE A 143 12.28 3.14 -23.59
N HIS A 144 11.38 2.98 -24.56
CA HIS A 144 10.84 4.08 -25.34
C HIS A 144 9.45 4.48 -24.84
N VAL A 145 9.37 4.92 -23.57
CA VAL A 145 8.14 5.41 -22.92
C VAL A 145 8.22 6.92 -22.69
N LYS A 146 7.07 7.55 -22.47
CA LYS A 146 7.01 8.99 -22.20
C LYS A 146 7.66 9.30 -20.85
N LYS A 147 8.62 10.22 -20.87
CA LYS A 147 9.24 10.79 -19.65
C LYS A 147 8.51 12.06 -19.22
N TYR A 148 8.42 12.25 -17.92
CA TYR A 148 7.91 13.47 -17.32
C TYR A 148 9.06 14.20 -16.62
N GLU A 149 9.07 15.52 -16.68
CA GLU A 149 10.12 16.34 -16.06
C GLU A 149 10.08 16.21 -14.52
N SER A 150 8.92 16.51 -13.94
CA SER A 150 8.68 16.38 -12.51
C SER A 150 7.19 16.48 -12.19
N MET A 151 6.81 16.07 -10.99
CA MET A 151 5.43 16.24 -10.52
C MET A 151 5.14 17.71 -10.18
N SER A 152 6.16 18.47 -9.74
CA SER A 152 6.01 19.92 -9.54
C SER A 152 5.72 20.67 -10.85
N ALA A 153 6.30 20.25 -11.97
CA ALA A 153 5.97 20.82 -13.28
C ALA A 153 4.51 20.54 -13.69
N ILE A 154 3.99 19.34 -13.37
CA ILE A 154 2.58 19.00 -13.57
C ILE A 154 1.69 19.84 -12.64
N GLY A 155 2.04 19.95 -11.36
CA GLY A 155 1.31 20.76 -10.39
C GLY A 155 1.26 22.24 -10.76
N ALA A 156 2.36 22.79 -11.31
CA ALA A 156 2.44 24.19 -11.77
C ALA A 156 1.48 24.51 -12.92
N THR A 157 0.96 23.50 -13.64
CA THR A 157 -0.07 23.71 -14.67
C THR A 157 -1.41 24.15 -14.07
N GLY A 158 -1.67 23.84 -12.81
CA GLY A 158 -2.96 24.06 -12.14
C GLY A 158 -4.12 23.22 -12.68
N ASP A 159 -3.89 22.35 -13.68
CA ASP A 159 -4.91 21.50 -14.29
C ASP A 159 -4.73 20.03 -13.85
N PRO A 160 -5.62 19.47 -13.00
CA PRO A 160 -5.56 18.08 -12.54
C PRO A 160 -5.62 17.04 -13.67
N LYS A 161 -6.14 17.40 -14.85
CA LYS A 161 -6.14 16.53 -16.02
C LYS A 161 -4.74 16.10 -16.42
N ASN A 162 -3.74 16.98 -16.28
CA ASN A 162 -2.34 16.63 -16.56
C ASN A 162 -1.80 15.56 -15.61
N ALA A 163 -2.24 15.56 -14.34
CA ALA A 163 -1.90 14.49 -13.40
C ALA A 163 -2.59 13.16 -13.76
N TYR A 164 -3.86 13.20 -14.19
CA TYR A 164 -4.55 12.04 -14.72
C TYR A 164 -3.83 11.44 -15.93
N GLU A 165 -3.48 12.28 -16.92
CA GLU A 165 -2.77 11.84 -18.14
C GLU A 165 -1.39 11.24 -17.80
N CYS A 166 -0.70 11.80 -16.80
CA CYS A 166 0.56 11.26 -16.29
C CYS A 166 0.36 9.86 -15.69
N GLY A 167 -0.55 9.72 -14.73
CA GLY A 167 -0.84 8.44 -14.09
C GLY A 167 -1.35 7.38 -15.08
N ASN A 168 -2.20 7.75 -16.04
CA ASN A 168 -2.70 6.83 -17.06
C ASN A 168 -1.59 6.37 -18.02
N THR A 169 -0.72 7.27 -18.44
CA THR A 169 0.43 6.93 -19.29
C THR A 169 1.38 5.97 -18.58
N ILE A 170 1.75 6.29 -17.33
CA ILE A 170 2.62 5.44 -16.51
C ILE A 170 1.96 4.09 -16.27
N GLY A 171 0.72 4.08 -15.82
CA GLY A 171 -0.03 2.85 -15.58
C GLY A 171 -0.15 1.96 -16.82
N THR A 172 -0.31 2.55 -18.02
CA THR A 172 -0.42 1.81 -19.27
C THR A 172 0.85 1.00 -19.57
N TYR A 173 2.03 1.60 -19.50
CA TYR A 173 3.25 0.81 -19.74
C TYR A 173 3.59 -0.11 -18.57
N LEU A 174 3.26 0.23 -17.32
CA LEU A 174 3.44 -0.67 -16.18
C LEU A 174 2.59 -1.94 -16.33
N THR A 175 1.33 -1.81 -16.72
CA THR A 175 0.44 -2.96 -17.03
C THR A 175 1.00 -3.80 -18.17
N HIS A 176 1.53 -3.16 -19.23
CA HIS A 176 2.16 -3.86 -20.36
C HIS A 176 3.36 -4.72 -19.91
N TYR A 177 4.14 -4.25 -18.93
CA TYR A 177 5.27 -5.02 -18.37
C TYR A 177 4.87 -5.97 -17.23
N GLY A 178 3.61 -5.96 -16.81
CA GLY A 178 3.06 -6.91 -15.85
C GLY A 178 3.19 -6.49 -14.38
N PHE A 179 3.36 -5.20 -14.09
CA PHE A 179 3.27 -4.69 -12.72
C PHE A 179 1.82 -4.64 -12.23
N ASP A 180 1.66 -4.71 -10.92
CA ASP A 180 0.36 -4.69 -10.24
C ASP A 180 0.18 -3.42 -9.39
N ILE A 181 1.28 -2.90 -8.80
CA ILE A 181 1.30 -1.76 -7.89
C ILE A 181 2.39 -0.77 -8.32
N ASP A 182 2.02 0.50 -8.38
CA ASP A 182 2.97 1.60 -8.41
C ASP A 182 2.95 2.34 -7.05
N PHE A 183 4.11 2.46 -6.40
CA PHE A 183 4.24 3.26 -5.20
C PHE A 183 4.28 4.76 -5.56
N ALA A 184 3.20 5.21 -6.15
CA ALA A 184 2.89 6.57 -6.59
C ALA A 184 1.37 6.83 -6.48
N PRO A 185 0.94 8.10 -6.37
CA PRO A 185 1.74 9.32 -6.38
C PRO A 185 2.29 9.73 -5.01
N VAL A 186 3.26 10.65 -5.03
CA VAL A 186 3.70 11.37 -3.84
C VAL A 186 2.59 12.35 -3.43
N ALA A 187 2.06 12.17 -2.22
CA ALA A 187 1.03 13.01 -1.61
C ALA A 187 1.61 14.06 -0.64
N ASP A 188 2.93 14.04 -0.45
CA ASP A 188 3.61 15.04 0.40
C ASP A 188 3.43 16.46 -0.19
N VAL A 189 3.13 17.42 0.70
CA VAL A 189 3.09 18.85 0.38
C VAL A 189 4.47 19.44 0.70
N ASN A 190 5.19 19.96 -0.30
CA ASN A 190 6.58 20.40 -0.14
C ASN A 190 6.67 21.77 0.51
N THR A 191 6.31 21.87 1.80
CA THR A 191 6.27 23.14 2.54
C THR A 191 7.65 23.68 2.90
N ASN A 192 8.68 22.81 2.96
CA ASN A 192 10.04 23.22 3.21
C ASN A 192 10.83 23.31 1.89
N PRO A 193 11.23 24.49 1.44
CA PRO A 193 12.00 24.64 0.19
C PRO A 193 13.39 23.99 0.23
N ASP A 194 13.94 23.76 1.44
CA ASP A 194 15.21 23.06 1.63
C ASP A 194 15.08 21.53 1.59
N ASN A 195 13.88 21.02 1.41
CA ASN A 195 13.64 19.58 1.33
C ASN A 195 14.10 19.01 -0.02
N ILE A 196 15.30 18.42 -0.03
CA ILE A 196 15.87 17.79 -1.23
C ILE A 196 15.31 16.39 -1.51
N VAL A 197 14.66 15.77 -0.52
CA VAL A 197 14.11 14.40 -0.63
C VAL A 197 12.82 14.39 -1.42
N ILE A 198 11.89 15.24 -1.04
CA ILE A 198 10.60 15.43 -1.73
C ILE A 198 10.78 16.42 -2.88
N GLY A 199 10.98 17.68 -2.62
CA GLY A 199 11.22 18.69 -3.65
C GLY A 199 10.28 18.55 -4.85
N ALA A 200 10.86 18.40 -6.03
CA ALA A 200 10.14 18.29 -7.31
C ALA A 200 9.28 16.99 -7.48
N ARG A 201 9.34 16.04 -6.56
CA ARG A 201 8.44 14.86 -6.51
C ARG A 201 7.04 15.24 -6.06
N SER A 202 6.90 16.29 -5.25
CA SER A 202 5.59 16.83 -4.84
C SER A 202 4.94 17.60 -5.99
N PHE A 203 3.62 17.56 -6.08
CA PHE A 203 2.86 18.37 -7.03
C PHE A 203 2.88 19.86 -6.67
N SER A 204 2.93 20.21 -5.37
CA SER A 204 2.92 21.61 -4.93
C SER A 204 3.32 21.74 -3.45
N ASP A 205 3.71 22.95 -3.06
CA ASP A 205 3.79 23.43 -1.68
C ASP A 205 2.43 23.86 -1.11
N ASN A 206 1.41 23.93 -1.96
CA ASN A 206 0.03 24.26 -1.59
C ASN A 206 -0.85 23.01 -1.63
N PRO A 207 -1.40 22.57 -0.47
CA PRO A 207 -2.23 21.37 -0.42
C PRO A 207 -3.53 21.46 -1.25
N ALA A 208 -4.06 22.66 -1.48
CA ALA A 208 -5.24 22.86 -2.32
C ALA A 208 -4.96 22.60 -3.81
N VAL A 209 -3.70 22.75 -4.26
CA VAL A 209 -3.25 22.36 -5.59
C VAL A 209 -2.89 20.89 -5.62
N ALA A 210 -2.15 20.41 -4.62
CA ALA A 210 -1.63 19.04 -4.60
C ALA A 210 -2.75 17.98 -4.50
N ALA A 211 -3.79 18.21 -3.68
CA ALA A 211 -4.84 17.21 -3.43
C ALA A 211 -5.60 16.77 -4.69
N PRO A 212 -6.10 17.65 -5.57
CA PRO A 212 -6.72 17.23 -6.82
C PRO A 212 -5.73 16.57 -7.79
N MET A 213 -4.43 16.95 -7.78
CA MET A 213 -3.42 16.26 -8.59
C MET A 213 -3.23 14.81 -8.13
N VAL A 214 -3.11 14.57 -6.83
CA VAL A 214 -2.98 13.23 -6.23
C VAL A 214 -4.15 12.33 -6.64
N THR A 215 -5.38 12.79 -6.48
CA THR A 215 -6.58 11.98 -6.80
C THR A 215 -6.74 11.70 -8.29
N ASN A 216 -6.39 12.67 -9.15
CA ASN A 216 -6.44 12.49 -10.60
C ASN A 216 -5.33 11.56 -11.10
N TYR A 217 -4.12 11.62 -10.53
CA TYR A 217 -3.05 10.67 -10.83
C TYR A 217 -3.46 9.24 -10.45
N LEU A 218 -4.03 9.05 -9.24
CA LEU A 218 -4.58 7.75 -8.81
C LEU A 218 -5.66 7.23 -9.77
N GLN A 219 -6.55 8.12 -10.26
CA GLN A 219 -7.57 7.74 -11.24
C GLN A 219 -6.92 7.29 -12.56
N GLY A 220 -5.90 7.98 -13.02
CA GLY A 220 -5.15 7.60 -14.22
C GLY A 220 -4.51 6.22 -14.09
N LEU A 221 -3.82 5.93 -12.98
CA LEU A 221 -3.26 4.60 -12.70
C LEU A 221 -4.35 3.51 -12.67
N LYS A 222 -5.47 3.77 -11.98
CA LYS A 222 -6.58 2.83 -11.86
C LYS A 222 -7.19 2.50 -13.22
N ASP A 223 -7.44 3.49 -14.06
CA ASP A 223 -8.02 3.29 -15.39
C ASP A 223 -7.09 2.52 -16.34
N ALA A 224 -5.78 2.61 -16.09
CA ALA A 224 -4.76 1.81 -16.77
C ALA A 224 -4.55 0.41 -16.16
N GLY A 225 -5.26 0.05 -15.09
CA GLY A 225 -5.17 -1.25 -14.45
C GLY A 225 -4.07 -1.37 -13.39
N ILE A 226 -3.52 -0.31 -12.83
CA ILE A 226 -2.50 -0.30 -11.77
C ILE A 226 -3.10 0.18 -10.44
N THR A 227 -2.70 -0.44 -9.33
CA THR A 227 -3.00 0.08 -8.00
C THR A 227 -1.97 1.13 -7.61
N GLY A 228 -2.42 2.36 -7.36
CA GLY A 228 -1.57 3.41 -6.81
C GLY A 228 -1.44 3.33 -5.28
N CYS A 229 -0.36 3.91 -4.78
CA CYS A 229 -0.05 4.03 -3.35
C CYS A 229 0.36 5.45 -3.02
N ILE A 230 -0.43 6.17 -2.23
CA ILE A 230 -0.06 7.52 -1.80
C ILE A 230 0.98 7.50 -0.69
N LYS A 231 1.95 8.44 -0.73
CA LYS A 231 3.12 8.45 0.17
C LYS A 231 3.63 9.86 0.42
N HIS A 232 4.29 10.12 1.53
CA HIS A 232 4.70 9.26 2.64
C HIS A 232 3.99 9.73 3.92
N PHE A 233 3.01 8.99 4.40
CA PHE A 233 2.19 9.38 5.56
C PHE A 233 3.02 9.43 6.87
N PRO A 234 2.89 10.45 7.73
CA PRO A 234 1.87 11.51 7.74
C PRO A 234 2.25 12.78 6.96
N GLY A 235 3.32 12.79 6.17
CA GLY A 235 3.78 13.91 5.35
C GLY A 235 5.26 14.20 5.56
N HIS A 236 6.06 13.98 4.51
CA HIS A 236 7.53 14.14 4.53
C HIS A 236 7.99 15.51 4.00
N GLY A 237 7.05 16.35 3.47
CA GLY A 237 7.39 17.57 2.74
C GLY A 237 7.90 18.73 3.61
N ASP A 238 7.72 18.68 4.94
CA ASP A 238 8.20 19.68 5.90
C ASP A 238 9.61 19.39 6.44
N THR A 239 10.11 18.17 6.29
CA THR A 239 11.38 17.73 6.87
C THR A 239 12.59 18.28 6.13
N LYS A 240 13.76 18.37 6.81
CA LYS A 240 15.03 18.79 6.20
C LYS A 240 15.96 17.62 5.89
N ALA A 241 15.92 16.56 6.73
CA ALA A 241 16.84 15.43 6.62
C ALA A 241 16.29 14.35 5.68
N ASP A 242 17.22 13.65 5.03
CA ASP A 242 16.93 12.50 4.18
C ASP A 242 16.92 11.21 5.02
N THR A 243 15.78 10.54 5.11
CA THR A 243 15.59 9.29 5.86
C THR A 243 16.34 8.09 5.29
N HIS A 244 16.88 8.19 4.06
CA HIS A 244 17.79 7.18 3.52
C HIS A 244 19.12 7.14 4.27
N TYR A 245 19.57 8.29 4.81
CA TYR A 245 20.88 8.42 5.46
C TYR A 245 20.79 8.65 6.97
N GLY A 246 19.62 9.00 7.51
CA GLY A 246 19.46 9.31 8.92
C GLY A 246 18.00 9.54 9.32
N TYR A 247 17.81 10.11 10.50
CA TYR A 247 16.50 10.35 11.08
C TYR A 247 16.00 11.76 10.76
N ALA A 248 14.81 11.86 10.19
CA ALA A 248 14.13 13.11 9.89
C ALA A 248 12.92 13.31 10.81
N GLN A 249 12.62 14.55 11.17
CA GLN A 249 11.49 14.89 12.04
C GLN A 249 10.69 16.06 11.47
N THR A 250 9.37 16.07 11.75
CA THR A 250 8.55 17.27 11.75
C THR A 250 8.19 17.64 13.18
N LEU A 251 8.24 18.93 13.49
CA LEU A 251 7.84 19.45 14.79
C LEU A 251 6.40 20.01 14.80
N LYS A 252 5.66 19.80 13.71
CA LYS A 252 4.25 20.18 13.63
C LYS A 252 3.41 19.37 14.61
N THR A 253 2.43 20.04 15.19
CA THR A 253 1.33 19.40 15.92
C THR A 253 0.37 18.72 14.93
N TRP A 254 -0.47 17.82 15.43
CA TRP A 254 -1.46 17.17 14.57
C TRP A 254 -2.45 18.18 13.95
N ASP A 255 -2.86 19.20 14.68
CA ASP A 255 -3.75 20.26 14.17
C ASP A 255 -3.11 21.06 13.03
N GLU A 256 -1.81 21.34 13.11
CA GLU A 256 -1.07 21.98 12.01
C GLU A 256 -0.99 21.06 10.80
N MET A 257 -0.73 19.76 11.00
CA MET A 257 -0.70 18.77 9.92
C MET A 257 -2.07 18.58 9.27
N LEU A 258 -3.17 18.60 10.04
CA LEU A 258 -4.54 18.53 9.51
C LEU A 258 -4.88 19.67 8.55
N ASN A 259 -4.24 20.81 8.72
CA ASN A 259 -4.44 22.01 7.91
C ASN A 259 -3.47 22.11 6.72
N CYS A 260 -2.55 21.12 6.54
CA CYS A 260 -1.58 21.11 5.45
C CYS A 260 -1.36 19.68 4.92
N GLU A 261 -0.42 18.93 5.49
CA GLU A 261 0.03 17.62 4.98
C GLU A 261 -1.12 16.61 4.84
N ILE A 262 -2.03 16.60 5.80
CA ILE A 262 -3.13 15.62 5.85
C ILE A 262 -4.23 15.90 4.82
N ILE A 263 -4.29 17.10 4.25
CA ILE A 263 -5.31 17.43 3.22
C ILE A 263 -5.19 16.51 2.01
N THR A 264 -3.98 16.26 1.52
CA THR A 264 -3.72 15.39 0.36
C THR A 264 -4.02 13.92 0.66
N PHE A 265 -3.63 13.44 1.85
CA PHE A 265 -3.95 12.08 2.29
C PHE A 265 -5.46 11.88 2.50
N ARG A 266 -6.14 12.86 3.10
CA ARG A 266 -7.60 12.82 3.25
C ARG A 266 -8.31 12.75 1.90
N ALA A 267 -7.86 13.53 0.91
CA ALA A 267 -8.39 13.46 -0.45
C ALA A 267 -8.19 12.07 -1.08
N GLY A 268 -7.00 11.46 -0.93
CA GLY A 268 -6.73 10.10 -1.39
C GLY A 268 -7.58 9.04 -0.67
N ILE A 269 -7.79 9.18 0.65
CA ILE A 269 -8.65 8.28 1.45
C ILE A 269 -10.11 8.39 0.97
N GLN A 270 -10.63 9.60 0.79
CA GLN A 270 -11.99 9.83 0.30
C GLN A 270 -12.18 9.34 -1.14
N TRP A 271 -11.17 9.41 -1.98
CA TRP A 271 -11.17 8.82 -3.31
C TRP A 271 -11.19 7.27 -3.27
N GLY A 272 -10.74 6.67 -2.18
CA GLY A 272 -10.73 5.23 -1.98
C GLY A 272 -9.40 4.55 -2.33
N CYS A 273 -8.26 5.21 -2.08
CA CYS A 273 -6.93 4.64 -2.31
C CYS A 273 -6.75 3.31 -1.58
N GLN A 274 -6.12 2.34 -2.25
CA GLN A 274 -5.97 0.98 -1.73
C GLN A 274 -4.73 0.83 -0.85
N LEU A 275 -3.68 1.63 -1.08
CA LEU A 275 -2.45 1.61 -0.31
C LEU A 275 -2.06 3.02 0.16
N ILE A 276 -1.59 3.09 1.41
CA ILE A 276 -0.87 4.25 1.96
C ILE A 276 0.48 3.78 2.48
N MET A 277 1.56 4.42 2.01
CA MET A 277 2.92 4.16 2.50
C MET A 277 3.25 5.12 3.64
N THR A 278 3.78 4.55 4.74
CA THR A 278 4.21 5.32 5.91
C THR A 278 5.63 5.84 5.75
N ALA A 279 5.91 7.02 6.32
CA ALA A 279 7.26 7.58 6.36
C ALA A 279 8.04 7.12 7.60
N HIS A 280 9.38 7.02 7.48
CA HIS A 280 10.28 6.82 8.62
C HIS A 280 10.67 8.13 9.29
N ILE A 281 9.74 9.07 9.40
CA ILE A 281 9.96 10.35 10.07
C ILE A 281 9.44 10.33 11.51
N GLY A 282 10.10 11.06 12.41
CA GLY A 282 9.57 11.37 13.74
C GLY A 282 8.55 12.49 13.68
N ALA A 283 7.56 12.40 14.56
CA ALA A 283 6.59 13.47 14.81
C ALA A 283 6.36 13.60 16.32
N PRO A 284 7.38 14.03 17.11
CA PRO A 284 7.34 13.98 18.56
C PRO A 284 6.19 14.75 19.17
N ASN A 285 5.76 15.85 18.56
CA ASN A 285 4.61 16.66 19.06
C ASN A 285 3.24 15.98 18.78
N VAL A 286 3.21 14.90 18.00
CA VAL A 286 2.02 14.07 17.75
C VAL A 286 2.09 12.76 18.52
N ILE A 287 3.27 12.12 18.47
CA ILE A 287 3.48 10.79 19.02
C ILE A 287 3.73 10.84 20.53
N GLY A 288 4.36 11.90 21.04
CA GLY A 288 4.82 12.02 22.43
C GLY A 288 6.14 11.31 22.71
N GLU A 289 6.69 10.61 21.71
CA GLU A 289 7.94 9.84 21.77
C GLU A 289 8.77 10.07 20.51
N ASP A 290 10.09 9.83 20.61
CA ASP A 290 11.00 9.95 19.47
C ASP A 290 11.15 8.59 18.75
N ILE A 291 10.10 8.17 18.05
CA ILE A 291 10.05 6.96 17.25
C ILE A 291 9.56 7.26 15.83
N PRO A 292 9.93 6.45 14.83
CA PRO A 292 9.43 6.62 13.48
C PRO A 292 7.91 6.45 13.40
N SER A 293 7.24 7.28 12.60
CA SER A 293 5.79 7.20 12.35
C SER A 293 5.36 5.80 11.90
N THR A 294 6.20 5.09 11.15
CA THR A 294 5.99 3.70 10.72
C THR A 294 5.83 2.72 11.90
N MET A 295 6.40 3.04 13.08
CA MET A 295 6.35 2.18 14.27
C MET A 295 5.45 2.76 15.37
N SER A 296 4.68 3.82 15.09
CA SER A 296 3.81 4.49 16.04
C SER A 296 2.35 4.06 15.89
N SER A 297 1.79 3.43 16.92
CA SER A 297 0.35 3.13 16.98
C SER A 297 -0.50 4.41 17.03
N VAL A 298 0.00 5.50 17.65
CA VAL A 298 -0.67 6.80 17.63
C VAL A 298 -0.88 7.28 16.18
N ILE A 299 0.16 7.23 15.35
CA ILE A 299 0.06 7.66 13.94
C ILE A 299 -0.84 6.70 13.14
N LEU A 300 -0.65 5.38 13.28
CA LEU A 300 -1.28 4.42 12.39
C LEU A 300 -2.67 3.98 12.85
N GLN A 301 -2.87 3.75 14.16
CA GLN A 301 -4.18 3.31 14.67
C GLN A 301 -5.06 4.49 15.05
N ASP A 302 -4.56 5.43 15.86
CA ASP A 302 -5.42 6.51 16.35
C ASP A 302 -5.69 7.54 15.26
N LYS A 303 -4.64 7.99 14.53
CA LYS A 303 -4.78 9.04 13.52
C LYS A 303 -5.24 8.50 12.17
N LEU A 304 -4.51 7.55 11.56
CA LEU A 304 -4.83 7.09 10.21
C LEU A 304 -6.10 6.22 10.17
N ARG A 305 -6.19 5.19 11.03
CA ARG A 305 -7.36 4.31 11.03
C ARG A 305 -8.55 4.90 11.77
N GLY A 306 -8.33 5.48 12.95
CA GLY A 306 -9.39 6.02 13.81
C GLY A 306 -9.93 7.34 13.29
N GLU A 307 -9.11 8.41 13.29
CA GLU A 307 -9.56 9.75 12.97
C GLU A 307 -9.83 9.97 11.48
N LEU A 308 -8.92 9.48 10.60
CA LEU A 308 -9.07 9.60 9.14
C LEU A 308 -9.90 8.47 8.52
N GLY A 309 -10.24 7.42 9.27
CA GLY A 309 -11.14 6.34 8.85
C GLY A 309 -10.55 5.37 7.80
N TYR A 310 -9.23 5.34 7.61
CA TYR A 310 -8.61 4.50 6.59
C TYR A 310 -8.64 3.01 6.94
N GLN A 311 -9.24 2.18 6.08
CA GLN A 311 -9.42 0.75 6.35
C GLN A 311 -8.63 -0.18 5.42
N ASN A 312 -7.98 0.38 4.38
CA ASN A 312 -7.23 -0.41 3.40
C ASN A 312 -5.78 -0.65 3.86
N ILE A 313 -4.88 -1.01 2.96
CA ILE A 313 -3.53 -1.49 3.25
C ILE A 313 -2.60 -0.33 3.67
N ILE A 314 -1.91 -0.52 4.80
CA ILE A 314 -0.79 0.32 5.22
C ILE A 314 0.51 -0.44 4.92
N VAL A 315 1.37 0.14 4.08
CA VAL A 315 2.70 -0.39 3.76
C VAL A 315 3.78 0.51 4.35
N THR A 316 4.89 -0.04 4.82
CA THR A 316 6.04 0.75 5.24
C THR A 316 6.74 1.36 4.03
N ASP A 317 7.48 2.46 4.20
CA ASP A 317 8.62 2.74 3.34
C ASP A 317 9.70 1.64 3.49
N ALA A 318 10.72 1.63 2.65
CA ALA A 318 11.72 0.58 2.64
C ALA A 318 12.45 0.45 3.99
N MET A 319 12.34 -0.72 4.62
CA MET A 319 12.84 -0.95 5.99
C MET A 319 14.37 -1.08 6.09
N ASP A 320 15.07 -1.12 4.97
CA ASP A 320 16.54 -1.04 4.91
C ASP A 320 17.08 0.38 4.82
N MET A 321 16.22 1.40 4.93
CA MET A 321 16.64 2.80 5.01
C MET A 321 17.36 3.11 6.33
N GLY A 322 18.30 4.07 6.27
CA GLY A 322 19.15 4.43 7.41
C GLY A 322 18.40 4.85 8.66
N ALA A 323 17.24 5.51 8.51
CA ALA A 323 16.38 5.91 9.63
C ALA A 323 15.93 4.72 10.51
N ILE A 324 15.79 3.54 9.93
CA ILE A 324 15.42 2.32 10.65
C ILE A 324 16.67 1.53 11.05
N MET A 325 17.57 1.26 10.10
CA MET A 325 18.69 0.33 10.30
C MET A 325 19.73 0.80 11.32
N GLN A 326 19.83 2.12 11.56
CA GLN A 326 20.72 2.67 12.57
C GLN A 326 20.19 2.56 14.01
N GLN A 327 18.87 2.34 14.17
CA GLN A 327 18.20 2.37 15.47
C GLN A 327 17.62 1.01 15.89
N TYR A 328 17.24 0.17 14.92
CA TYR A 328 16.52 -1.08 15.17
C TYR A 328 17.17 -2.27 14.47
N THR A 329 17.08 -3.43 15.08
CA THR A 329 17.37 -4.69 14.38
C THR A 329 16.21 -5.03 13.44
N ASN A 330 16.46 -5.85 12.40
CA ASN A 330 15.43 -6.29 11.47
C ASN A 330 14.20 -6.91 12.18
N GLU A 331 14.47 -7.72 13.21
CA GLU A 331 13.47 -8.41 14.01
C GLU A 331 12.57 -7.42 14.76
N LYS A 332 13.18 -6.48 15.49
CA LYS A 332 12.43 -5.46 16.25
C LYS A 332 11.64 -4.55 15.34
N ALA A 333 12.24 -4.13 14.24
CA ALA A 333 11.58 -3.24 13.28
C ALA A 333 10.35 -3.92 12.66
N ALA A 334 10.48 -5.16 12.17
CA ALA A 334 9.37 -5.89 11.57
C ALA A 334 8.22 -6.15 12.56
N VAL A 335 8.51 -6.66 13.75
CA VAL A 335 7.49 -6.91 14.79
C VAL A 335 6.83 -5.59 15.23
N GLY A 336 7.62 -4.54 15.49
CA GLY A 336 7.13 -3.24 15.93
C GLY A 336 6.17 -2.58 14.89
N CYS A 337 6.49 -2.68 13.60
CA CYS A 337 5.61 -2.16 12.54
C CYS A 337 4.25 -2.89 12.53
N ILE A 338 4.24 -4.22 12.63
CA ILE A 338 2.98 -4.99 12.64
C ILE A 338 2.16 -4.66 13.90
N GLN A 339 2.80 -4.53 15.06
CA GLN A 339 2.12 -4.11 16.29
C GLN A 339 1.54 -2.69 16.18
N ALA A 340 2.27 -1.78 15.53
CA ALA A 340 1.81 -0.41 15.28
C ALA A 340 0.63 -0.32 14.29
N GLY A 341 0.38 -1.35 13.46
CA GLY A 341 -0.78 -1.38 12.56
C GLY A 341 -0.47 -1.46 11.08
N VAL A 342 0.80 -1.63 10.71
CA VAL A 342 1.24 -1.88 9.33
C VAL A 342 0.73 -3.23 8.83
N ASP A 343 0.34 -3.32 7.56
CA ASP A 343 -0.08 -4.56 6.91
C ASP A 343 1.04 -5.18 6.07
N ILE A 344 1.90 -4.35 5.45
CA ILE A 344 2.99 -4.81 4.58
C ILE A 344 4.32 -4.19 5.02
N VAL A 345 5.30 -5.05 5.26
CA VAL A 345 6.70 -4.70 5.53
C VAL A 345 7.47 -4.71 4.22
N LEU A 346 7.89 -3.52 3.75
CA LEU A 346 8.60 -3.36 2.48
C LEU A 346 10.11 -3.46 2.68
N SER A 347 10.77 -4.31 1.89
CA SER A 347 12.23 -4.39 1.76
C SER A 347 13.01 -4.39 3.07
N PRO A 348 12.76 -5.32 4.02
CA PRO A 348 13.63 -5.46 5.19
C PRO A 348 15.03 -5.88 4.75
N GLN A 349 16.08 -5.33 5.39
CA GLN A 349 17.46 -5.63 5.03
C GLN A 349 17.78 -7.12 5.16
N ASN A 350 17.29 -7.78 6.22
CA ASN A 350 17.38 -9.22 6.37
C ASN A 350 15.97 -9.82 6.45
N PHE A 351 15.46 -10.20 5.29
CA PHE A 351 14.12 -10.75 5.13
C PHE A 351 13.88 -12.00 5.99
N VAL A 352 14.83 -12.96 5.96
CA VAL A 352 14.69 -14.22 6.70
C VAL A 352 14.54 -13.98 8.20
N LYS A 353 15.40 -13.12 8.79
CA LYS A 353 15.31 -12.77 10.21
C LYS A 353 14.01 -12.03 10.55
N ALA A 354 13.60 -11.09 9.70
CA ALA A 354 12.35 -10.36 9.90
C ALA A 354 11.14 -11.31 9.84
N PHE A 355 11.12 -12.23 8.88
CA PHE A 355 10.06 -13.23 8.71
C PHE A 355 9.96 -14.16 9.93
N ASP A 356 11.08 -14.79 10.35
CA ASP A 356 11.10 -15.71 11.48
C ASP A 356 10.74 -14.98 12.79
N ALA A 357 11.09 -13.70 12.94
CA ALA A 357 10.69 -12.91 14.10
C ALA A 357 9.16 -12.68 14.16
N ILE A 358 8.49 -12.42 13.02
CA ILE A 358 7.03 -12.30 13.00
C ILE A 358 6.37 -13.66 13.29
N VAL A 359 6.88 -14.77 12.73
CA VAL A 359 6.39 -16.12 13.04
C VAL A 359 6.46 -16.37 14.55
N ALA A 360 7.62 -16.14 15.15
CA ALA A 360 7.82 -16.33 16.59
C ALA A 360 6.93 -15.40 17.44
N ALA A 361 6.71 -14.15 16.97
CA ALA A 361 5.83 -13.18 17.66
C ALA A 361 4.36 -13.61 17.62
N VAL A 362 3.92 -14.30 16.57
CA VAL A 362 2.57 -14.87 16.52
C VAL A 362 2.48 -16.12 17.41
N GLU A 363 3.44 -17.04 17.34
CA GLU A 363 3.47 -18.26 18.13
C GLU A 363 3.48 -17.99 19.64
N ASN A 364 4.16 -16.92 20.08
CA ASN A 364 4.21 -16.55 21.51
C ASN A 364 3.11 -15.56 21.94
N GLY A 365 2.20 -15.16 21.04
CA GLY A 365 1.08 -14.25 21.31
C GLY A 365 1.43 -12.75 21.36
N THR A 366 2.67 -12.35 21.08
CA THR A 366 3.08 -10.94 20.97
C THR A 366 2.33 -10.21 19.83
N ILE A 367 2.08 -10.92 18.72
CA ILE A 367 1.13 -10.54 17.67
C ILE A 367 0.00 -11.56 17.70
N THR A 368 -1.25 -11.12 17.83
CA THR A 368 -2.38 -12.04 17.81
C THR A 368 -2.64 -12.57 16.40
N GLU A 369 -3.13 -13.82 16.27
CA GLU A 369 -3.55 -14.35 14.97
C GLU A 369 -4.61 -13.47 14.32
N ALA A 370 -5.54 -12.91 15.09
CA ALA A 370 -6.55 -12.00 14.59
C ALA A 370 -5.93 -10.73 13.94
N ARG A 371 -4.83 -10.20 14.52
CA ARG A 371 -4.09 -9.07 13.93
C ARG A 371 -3.40 -9.46 12.62
N LEU A 372 -2.78 -10.64 12.59
CA LEU A 372 -2.19 -11.18 11.35
C LEU A 372 -3.26 -11.36 10.27
N ASP A 373 -4.36 -12.02 10.61
CA ASP A 373 -5.46 -12.30 9.69
C ASP A 373 -6.10 -11.03 9.12
N GLN A 374 -6.18 -9.95 9.90
CA GLN A 374 -6.65 -8.65 9.39
C GLN A 374 -5.79 -8.12 8.25
N SER A 375 -4.47 -8.21 8.35
CA SER A 375 -3.55 -7.79 7.29
C SER A 375 -3.64 -8.70 6.08
N VAL A 376 -3.60 -10.02 6.29
CA VAL A 376 -3.67 -11.01 5.21
C VAL A 376 -4.97 -10.85 4.42
N ARG A 377 -6.10 -10.64 5.11
CA ARG A 377 -7.41 -10.40 4.48
C ARG A 377 -7.41 -9.19 3.56
N ARG A 378 -6.79 -8.06 3.96
CA ARG A 378 -6.64 -6.87 3.12
C ARG A 378 -5.81 -7.17 1.87
N ILE A 379 -4.70 -7.89 2.04
CA ILE A 379 -3.78 -8.24 0.95
C ILE A 379 -4.45 -9.21 -0.03
N LEU A 380 -5.14 -10.24 0.47
CA LEU A 380 -5.88 -11.18 -0.38
C LEU A 380 -7.00 -10.49 -1.16
N LYS A 381 -7.71 -9.54 -0.55
CA LYS A 381 -8.72 -8.72 -1.25
C LYS A 381 -8.09 -7.94 -2.41
N LEU A 382 -6.92 -7.35 -2.20
CA LEU A 382 -6.20 -6.65 -3.27
C LEU A 382 -5.79 -7.62 -4.38
N LYS A 383 -5.25 -8.80 -4.05
CA LYS A 383 -4.85 -9.82 -5.04
C LYS A 383 -6.01 -10.29 -5.92
N LYS A 384 -7.21 -10.40 -5.36
CA LYS A 384 -8.41 -10.81 -6.13
C LYS A 384 -8.95 -9.75 -7.08
N GLN A 385 -8.51 -8.50 -6.95
CA GLN A 385 -8.88 -7.42 -7.86
C GLN A 385 -7.93 -7.35 -9.08
N ARG A 386 -6.91 -8.23 -9.13
CA ARG A 386 -5.86 -8.34 -10.14
C ARG A 386 -5.93 -9.70 -10.84
#